data_be0e48e826352536882eb229288bf011
#
_entry.id   be0e48e826352536882eb229288bf011
#
_cell.length_a   1.000
_cell.length_b   1.000
_cell.length_c   1.000
_cell.angle_alpha   90.00
_cell.angle_beta   90.00
_cell.angle_gamma   90.00
#
_symmetry.space_group_name_H-M   'P 1'
#
loop_
_entity.id
_entity.type
_entity.pdbx_description
1 polymer ?
#
loop_
_entity_poly.entity_id
_entity_poly.type
_entity_poly.pdbx_seq_one_letter_code
_entity_poly.pdbx_strand_id
1 'polypeptide(L)'
;MVTSSSGIKETTDRLRGLTRKELLEAAWREWGNYKGKKIQEYFDTEADPRGNRWHDLSPYTWARKKSSKILTETGALRKSIRFEPKGGVVFIKSDIAYARTHNFGSAVKHIPQREFVGFTEEDRKMAEEIFRRVLRESFSAGSFAVRENR
;
A
#
# COMPACT_ATOMS: atom_id res chain seq x y z
N MET A 1 0.02 -20.00 -8.58
CA MET A 1 1.36 -19.51 -8.91
C MET A 1 2.38 -20.44 -8.31
N VAL A 2 3.17 -21.09 -9.14
CA VAL A 2 4.32 -21.89 -8.67
C VAL A 2 5.47 -20.92 -8.44
N THR A 3 5.68 -20.51 -7.19
CA THR A 3 6.93 -19.86 -6.80
C THR A 3 8.04 -20.88 -6.95
N SER A 4 8.97 -20.63 -7.85
CA SER A 4 10.08 -21.54 -8.08
C SER A 4 10.89 -21.69 -6.77
N SER A 5 11.36 -22.88 -6.49
CA SER A 5 12.19 -23.21 -5.31
C SER A 5 13.37 -22.26 -5.12
N SER A 6 13.91 -21.70 -6.21
CA SER A 6 14.99 -20.71 -6.18
C SER A 6 14.56 -19.37 -5.58
N GLY A 7 13.36 -18.90 -5.86
CA GLY A 7 12.86 -17.62 -5.30
C GLY A 7 12.62 -17.69 -3.80
N ILE A 8 12.16 -18.85 -3.29
CA ILE A 8 11.95 -19.05 -1.86
C ILE A 8 13.31 -19.04 -1.13
N LYS A 9 14.31 -19.72 -1.67
CA LYS A 9 15.66 -19.76 -1.09
C LYS A 9 16.29 -18.38 -1.04
N GLU A 10 16.19 -17.60 -2.12
CA GLU A 10 16.72 -16.23 -2.18
C GLU A 10 16.04 -15.32 -1.14
N THR A 11 14.72 -15.42 -0.98
CA THR A 11 13.99 -14.67 0.03
C THR A 11 14.40 -15.07 1.44
N THR A 12 14.54 -16.35 1.70
CA THR A 12 14.96 -16.88 3.01
C THR A 12 16.38 -16.42 3.36
N ASP A 13 17.30 -16.46 2.41
CA ASP A 13 18.68 -16.01 2.62
C ASP A 13 18.77 -14.49 2.89
N ARG A 14 17.92 -13.70 2.24
CA ARG A 14 17.78 -12.25 2.52
C ARG A 14 17.30 -11.93 3.93
N LEU A 15 16.42 -12.76 4.49
CA LEU A 15 15.88 -12.54 5.83
C LEU A 15 16.81 -13.06 6.94
N ARG A 16 17.82 -13.84 6.56
CA ARG A 16 18.79 -14.38 7.50
C ARG A 16 19.67 -13.27 8.05
N GLY A 17 19.70 -13.14 9.37
CA GLY A 17 20.55 -12.16 10.07
C GLY A 17 19.93 -10.77 10.22
N LEU A 18 18.69 -10.56 9.77
CA LEU A 18 17.98 -9.31 10.02
C LEU A 18 17.56 -9.17 11.48
N THR A 19 17.65 -7.96 12.01
CA THR A 19 17.09 -7.60 13.31
C THR A 19 15.57 -7.63 13.26
N ARG A 20 14.91 -7.72 14.44
CA ARG A 20 13.44 -7.62 14.52
C ARG A 20 12.89 -6.36 13.84
N LYS A 21 13.57 -5.24 13.98
CA LYS A 21 13.18 -3.98 13.36
C LYS A 21 13.23 -4.09 11.83
N GLU A 22 14.31 -4.63 11.28
CA GLU A 22 14.46 -4.82 9.83
C GLU A 22 13.43 -5.80 9.25
N LEU A 23 13.07 -6.85 10.00
CA LEU A 23 12.00 -7.77 9.62
C LEU A 23 10.64 -7.07 9.56
N LEU A 24 10.32 -6.24 10.55
CA LEU A 24 9.08 -5.46 10.54
C LEU A 24 9.05 -4.45 9.38
N GLU A 25 10.16 -3.80 9.08
CA GLU A 25 10.27 -2.87 7.95
C GLU A 25 10.14 -3.60 6.61
N ALA A 26 10.70 -4.80 6.48
CA ALA A 26 10.54 -5.64 5.29
C ALA A 26 9.07 -6.06 5.08
N ALA A 27 8.39 -6.48 6.15
CA ALA A 27 6.97 -6.81 6.10
C ALA A 27 6.10 -5.60 5.72
N TRP A 28 6.36 -4.44 6.29
CA TRP A 28 5.66 -3.21 5.94
C TRP A 28 5.92 -2.75 4.50
N ARG A 29 7.13 -2.96 3.99
CA ARG A 29 7.45 -2.67 2.58
C ARG A 29 6.64 -3.55 1.64
N GLU A 30 6.52 -4.82 1.94
CA GLU A 30 5.72 -5.75 1.15
C GLU A 30 4.23 -5.41 1.21
N TRP A 31 3.71 -5.11 2.41
CA TRP A 31 2.34 -4.64 2.55
C TRP A 31 2.10 -3.33 1.80
N GLY A 32 3.07 -2.41 1.81
CA GLY A 32 3.01 -1.17 1.04
C GLY A 32 2.90 -1.41 -0.46
N ASN A 33 3.61 -2.42 -0.99
CA ASN A 33 3.49 -2.82 -2.40
C ASN A 33 2.10 -3.36 -2.72
N TYR A 34 1.53 -4.19 -1.84
CA TYR A 34 0.15 -4.67 -1.97
C TYR A 34 -0.83 -3.49 -1.95
N LYS A 35 -0.75 -2.65 -0.92
CA LYS A 35 -1.66 -1.50 -0.76
C LYS A 35 -1.52 -0.47 -1.87
N GLY A 36 -0.30 -0.28 -2.37
CA GLY A 36 -0.04 0.58 -3.53
C GLY A 36 -0.81 0.13 -4.78
N LYS A 37 -0.83 -1.16 -5.06
CA LYS A 37 -1.64 -1.72 -6.17
C LYS A 37 -3.13 -1.50 -5.95
N LYS A 38 -3.63 -1.74 -4.74
CA LYS A 38 -5.05 -1.47 -4.39
C LYS A 38 -5.42 0.00 -4.60
N ILE A 39 -4.56 0.93 -4.20
CA ILE A 39 -4.80 2.36 -4.42
C ILE A 39 -4.86 2.67 -5.93
N GLN A 40 -4.00 2.09 -6.75
CA GLN A 40 -4.11 2.26 -8.21
C GLN A 40 -5.45 1.76 -8.75
N GLU A 41 -5.92 0.61 -8.25
CA GLU A 41 -7.25 0.06 -8.61
C GLU A 41 -8.39 1.02 -8.23
N TYR A 42 -8.32 1.70 -7.08
CA TYR A 42 -9.33 2.69 -6.68
C TYR A 42 -9.40 3.88 -7.64
N PHE A 43 -8.25 4.34 -8.16
CA PHE A 43 -8.23 5.36 -9.21
C PHE A 43 -8.77 4.85 -10.54
N ASP A 44 -8.52 3.59 -10.88
CA ASP A 44 -9.01 3.00 -12.11
C ASP A 44 -10.53 2.75 -12.09
N THR A 45 -11.06 2.33 -10.94
CA THR A 45 -12.49 2.07 -10.73
C THR A 45 -13.28 3.30 -10.26
N GLU A 46 -12.59 4.39 -9.89
CA GLU A 46 -13.19 5.60 -9.32
C GLU A 46 -14.06 5.29 -8.08
N ALA A 47 -13.54 4.40 -7.23
CA ALA A 47 -14.22 3.90 -6.04
C ALA A 47 -13.35 4.00 -4.79
N ASP A 48 -13.99 4.06 -3.64
CA ASP A 48 -13.33 4.02 -2.35
C ASP A 48 -12.84 2.59 -2.00
N PRO A 49 -12.05 2.41 -0.92
CA PRO A 49 -11.58 1.09 -0.51
C PRO A 49 -12.68 0.06 -0.21
N ARG A 50 -13.90 0.50 0.02
CA ARG A 50 -15.08 -0.34 0.28
C ARG A 50 -15.93 -0.64 -0.95
N GLY A 51 -15.50 -0.09 -2.11
CA GLY A 51 -16.16 -0.31 -3.41
C GLY A 51 -17.29 0.70 -3.71
N ASN A 52 -17.49 1.71 -2.89
CA ASN A 52 -18.46 2.76 -3.19
C ASN A 52 -17.86 3.73 -4.22
N ARG A 53 -18.63 4.03 -5.27
CA ARG A 53 -18.17 4.98 -6.29
C ARG A 53 -17.94 6.37 -5.70
N TRP A 54 -16.87 7.02 -6.14
CA TRP A 54 -16.62 8.40 -5.76
C TRP A 54 -17.72 9.33 -6.24
N HIS A 55 -17.99 10.35 -5.45
CA HIS A 55 -18.89 11.44 -5.82
C HIS A 55 -18.47 12.04 -7.16
N ASP A 56 -19.43 12.19 -8.06
CA ASP A 56 -19.19 12.76 -9.38
C ASP A 56 -18.70 14.22 -9.28
N LEU A 57 -18.14 14.71 -10.37
CA LEU A 57 -17.74 16.10 -10.51
C LEU A 57 -18.93 16.92 -10.98
N SER A 58 -18.93 18.22 -10.64
CA SER A 58 -19.93 19.13 -11.19
C SER A 58 -19.82 19.23 -12.72
N PRO A 59 -20.93 19.51 -13.43
CA PRO A 59 -20.89 19.75 -14.88
C PRO A 59 -19.88 20.82 -15.28
N TYR A 60 -19.73 21.85 -14.46
CA TYR A 60 -18.74 22.91 -14.67
C TYR A 60 -17.30 22.38 -14.62
N THR A 61 -17.01 21.48 -13.68
CA THR A 61 -15.70 20.84 -13.57
C THR A 61 -15.43 19.92 -14.77
N TRP A 62 -16.39 19.10 -15.15
CA TRP A 62 -16.29 18.23 -16.31
C TRP A 62 -16.03 19.01 -17.61
N ALA A 63 -16.67 20.13 -17.81
CA ALA A 63 -16.50 20.96 -19.00
C ALA A 63 -15.08 21.52 -19.16
N ARG A 64 -14.34 21.65 -18.07
CA ARG A 64 -12.96 22.20 -18.05
C ARG A 64 -11.88 21.13 -17.95
N LYS A 65 -12.27 19.95 -17.61
CA LYS A 65 -11.36 18.82 -17.38
C LYS A 65 -10.92 18.21 -18.72
N LYS A 66 -9.62 17.92 -18.85
CA LYS A 66 -9.07 17.26 -20.04
C LYS A 66 -9.15 15.75 -19.95
N SER A 67 -9.12 15.20 -18.76
CA SER A 67 -9.22 13.77 -18.49
C SER A 67 -10.68 13.36 -18.24
N SER A 68 -11.06 12.18 -18.69
CA SER A 68 -12.36 11.56 -18.42
C SER A 68 -12.45 10.86 -17.06
N LYS A 69 -11.40 10.92 -16.23
CA LYS A 69 -11.30 10.25 -14.94
C LYS A 69 -11.33 11.23 -13.78
N ILE A 70 -12.08 10.90 -12.72
CA ILE A 70 -12.09 11.64 -11.46
C ILE A 70 -10.71 11.56 -10.80
N LEU A 71 -10.24 12.64 -10.18
CA LEU A 71 -8.93 12.77 -9.52
C LEU A 71 -7.71 12.46 -10.40
N THR A 72 -7.91 12.30 -11.70
CA THR A 72 -6.83 11.99 -12.65
C THR A 72 -6.83 12.98 -13.80
N GLU A 73 -6.14 14.10 -13.63
CA GLU A 73 -5.90 15.05 -14.72
C GLU A 73 -4.57 14.75 -15.43
N THR A 74 -3.50 14.73 -14.65
CA THR A 74 -2.15 14.41 -15.10
C THR A 74 -1.63 13.08 -14.53
N GLY A 75 -2.38 12.48 -13.62
CA GLY A 75 -1.94 11.32 -12.84
C GLY A 75 -0.97 11.68 -11.70
N ALA A 76 -0.70 12.96 -11.47
CA ALA A 76 0.24 13.41 -10.43
C ALA A 76 -0.18 12.90 -9.04
N LEU A 77 -1.45 13.02 -8.67
CA LEU A 77 -1.96 12.58 -7.37
C LEU A 77 -1.73 11.08 -7.16
N ARG A 78 -2.17 10.23 -8.08
CA ARG A 78 -2.02 8.78 -7.95
C ARG A 78 -0.55 8.33 -7.90
N LYS A 79 0.33 9.04 -8.58
CA LYS A 79 1.78 8.79 -8.59
C LYS A 79 2.50 9.31 -7.35
N SER A 80 1.91 10.26 -6.62
CA SER A 80 2.53 10.90 -5.46
C SER A 80 2.45 10.05 -4.19
N ILE A 81 1.62 9.02 -4.17
CA ILE A 81 1.37 8.21 -2.97
C ILE A 81 2.55 7.27 -2.75
N ARG A 82 3.20 7.42 -1.60
CA ARG A 82 4.38 6.66 -1.20
C ARG A 82 4.17 5.99 0.14
N PHE A 83 4.83 4.85 0.29
CA PHE A 83 4.87 4.07 1.52
C PHE A 83 6.27 4.11 2.09
N GLU A 84 6.42 4.56 3.33
CA GLU A 84 7.70 4.71 4.01
C GLU A 84 7.67 3.93 5.33
N PRO A 85 8.23 2.70 5.35
CA PRO A 85 8.42 1.95 6.59
C PRO A 85 9.52 2.59 7.43
N LYS A 86 9.22 2.86 8.69
CA LYS A 86 10.19 3.42 9.63
C LYS A 86 9.80 3.10 11.07
N GLY A 87 10.75 2.55 11.83
CA GLY A 87 10.55 2.32 13.26
C GLY A 87 9.43 1.33 13.62
N GLY A 88 9.16 0.35 12.74
CA GLY A 88 8.13 -0.67 12.96
C GLY A 88 6.72 -0.25 12.56
N VAL A 89 6.57 0.91 11.93
CA VAL A 89 5.30 1.42 11.36
C VAL A 89 5.48 1.77 9.89
N VAL A 90 4.39 1.92 9.17
CA VAL A 90 4.40 2.43 7.79
C VAL A 90 3.69 3.77 7.71
N PHE A 91 4.33 4.73 7.07
CA PHE A 91 3.75 6.04 6.76
C PHE A 91 3.27 6.04 5.30
N ILE A 92 2.06 6.51 5.07
CA ILE A 92 1.54 6.77 3.73
C ILE A 92 1.59 8.26 3.51
N LYS A 93 2.32 8.70 2.50
CA LYS A 93 2.63 10.10 2.24
C LYS A 93 2.30 10.51 0.81
N SER A 94 1.96 11.78 0.65
CA SER A 94 1.85 12.46 -0.64
C SER A 94 2.37 13.90 -0.49
N ASP A 95 3.11 14.40 -1.47
CA ASP A 95 3.57 15.80 -1.52
C ASP A 95 2.53 16.71 -2.15
N ILE A 96 1.45 16.15 -2.67
CA ILE A 96 0.40 16.92 -3.33
C ILE A 96 -0.50 17.59 -2.28
N ALA A 97 -0.49 18.90 -2.24
CA ALA A 97 -1.18 19.68 -1.22
C ALA A 97 -2.69 19.40 -1.14
N TYR A 98 -3.33 19.09 -2.27
CA TYR A 98 -4.77 18.78 -2.30
C TYR A 98 -5.11 17.31 -2.01
N ALA A 99 -4.13 16.43 -1.86
CA ALA A 99 -4.36 15.01 -1.62
C ALA A 99 -5.23 14.76 -0.39
N ARG A 100 -4.90 15.41 0.73
CA ARG A 100 -5.66 15.31 1.98
C ARG A 100 -7.12 15.80 1.80
N THR A 101 -7.31 16.93 1.12
CA THR A 101 -8.63 17.50 0.89
C THR A 101 -9.54 16.53 0.12
N HIS A 102 -9.03 15.90 -0.91
CA HIS A 102 -9.82 14.93 -1.67
C HIS A 102 -10.05 13.63 -0.91
N ASN A 103 -9.05 13.14 -0.18
CA ASN A 103 -9.20 11.90 0.58
C ASN A 103 -10.24 12.00 1.70
N PHE A 104 -10.31 13.14 2.39
CA PHE A 104 -11.19 13.36 3.55
C PHE A 104 -12.40 14.26 3.25
N GLY A 105 -12.40 14.93 2.10
CA GLY A 105 -13.37 15.97 1.80
C GLY A 105 -13.07 17.28 2.53
N SER A 106 -13.83 18.30 2.23
CA SER A 106 -13.78 19.60 2.90
C SER A 106 -15.14 20.30 2.83
N ALA A 107 -15.83 20.40 3.95
CA ALA A 107 -17.10 21.12 4.03
C ALA A 107 -16.92 22.61 3.70
N VAL A 108 -15.86 23.24 4.19
CA VAL A 108 -15.55 24.65 3.94
C VAL A 108 -15.31 24.95 2.47
N LYS A 109 -14.69 24.03 1.74
CA LYS A 109 -14.40 24.15 0.31
C LYS A 109 -15.48 23.52 -0.57
N HIS A 110 -16.55 22.97 0.01
CA HIS A 110 -17.58 22.22 -0.69
C HIS A 110 -17.02 21.09 -1.58
N ILE A 111 -15.98 20.42 -1.09
CA ILE A 111 -15.33 19.29 -1.79
C ILE A 111 -15.79 18.00 -1.12
N PRO A 112 -16.52 17.12 -1.83
CA PRO A 112 -16.92 15.82 -1.29
C PRO A 112 -15.72 14.91 -1.07
N GLN A 113 -15.85 14.03 -0.09
CA GLN A 113 -14.85 12.99 0.15
C GLN A 113 -14.77 12.04 -1.05
N ARG A 114 -13.55 11.76 -1.49
CA ARG A 114 -13.20 10.74 -2.47
C ARG A 114 -12.01 9.98 -1.91
N GLU A 115 -12.30 9.04 -1.02
CA GLU A 115 -11.27 8.29 -0.30
C GLU A 115 -10.52 7.36 -1.26
N PHE A 116 -9.22 7.51 -1.35
CA PHE A 116 -8.30 6.65 -2.09
C PHE A 116 -7.22 6.05 -1.19
N VAL A 117 -7.03 6.59 0.00
CA VAL A 117 -6.23 6.00 1.08
C VAL A 117 -7.16 5.74 2.25
N GLY A 118 -7.49 4.49 2.46
CA GLY A 118 -8.27 4.01 3.57
C GLY A 118 -7.93 2.55 3.87
N PHE A 119 -8.39 2.05 5.01
CA PHE A 119 -8.09 0.71 5.46
C PHE A 119 -9.35 -0.14 5.52
N THR A 120 -9.23 -1.37 5.09
CA THR A 120 -10.31 -2.37 5.11
C THR A 120 -9.89 -3.57 5.95
N GLU A 121 -10.84 -4.43 6.25
CA GLU A 121 -10.56 -5.72 6.90
C GLU A 121 -9.68 -6.63 6.03
N GLU A 122 -9.79 -6.52 4.71
CA GLU A 122 -8.90 -7.22 3.77
C GLU A 122 -7.45 -6.75 3.91
N ASP A 123 -7.23 -5.44 4.03
CA ASP A 123 -5.90 -4.86 4.26
C ASP A 123 -5.28 -5.37 5.57
N ARG A 124 -6.08 -5.50 6.62
CA ARG A 124 -5.64 -6.04 7.92
C ARG A 124 -5.24 -7.50 7.80
N LYS A 125 -6.08 -8.32 7.18
CA LYS A 125 -5.80 -9.75 6.96
C LYS A 125 -4.53 -9.94 6.13
N MET A 126 -4.36 -9.16 5.07
CA MET A 126 -3.16 -9.21 4.25
C MET A 126 -1.91 -8.82 5.05
N ALA A 127 -1.99 -7.80 5.90
CA ALA A 127 -0.89 -7.43 6.79
C ALA A 127 -0.53 -8.60 7.72
N GLU A 128 -1.51 -9.22 8.38
CA GLU A 128 -1.27 -10.38 9.25
C GLU A 128 -0.61 -11.55 8.52
N GLU A 129 -1.05 -11.84 7.31
CA GLU A 129 -0.49 -12.91 6.50
C GLU A 129 0.99 -12.63 6.14
N ILE A 130 1.30 -11.42 5.67
CA ILE A 130 2.65 -11.00 5.33
C ILE A 130 3.55 -11.06 6.55
N PHE A 131 3.14 -10.50 7.68
CA PHE A 131 3.94 -10.51 8.91
C PHE A 131 4.20 -11.92 9.42
N ARG A 132 3.20 -12.78 9.45
CA ARG A 132 3.36 -14.20 9.85
C ARG A 132 4.34 -14.93 8.93
N ARG A 133 4.27 -14.70 7.63
CA ARG A 133 5.16 -15.34 6.66
C ARG A 133 6.60 -14.85 6.84
N VAL A 134 6.82 -13.54 6.88
CA VAL A 134 8.17 -12.95 7.06
C VAL A 134 8.82 -13.46 8.36
N LEU A 135 8.09 -13.50 9.46
CA LEU A 135 8.59 -14.01 10.73
C LEU A 135 8.89 -15.50 10.66
N ARG A 136 8.00 -16.30 10.08
CA ARG A 136 8.22 -17.76 9.92
C ARG A 136 9.46 -18.07 9.10
N GLU A 137 9.64 -17.38 7.98
CA GLU A 137 10.79 -17.56 7.10
C GLU A 137 12.11 -17.18 7.81
N SER A 138 12.10 -16.12 8.62
CA SER A 138 13.27 -15.70 9.40
C SER A 138 13.66 -16.74 10.48
N PHE A 139 12.69 -17.33 11.16
CA PHE A 139 12.93 -18.39 12.16
C PHE A 139 13.43 -19.69 11.52
N SER A 140 12.87 -20.09 10.39
CA SER A 140 13.32 -21.28 9.64
C SER A 140 14.75 -21.13 9.18
N ALA A 141 15.14 -19.94 8.71
CA ALA A 141 16.51 -19.63 8.33
C ALA A 141 17.49 -19.73 9.51
N GLY A 142 17.10 -19.28 10.70
CA GLY A 142 17.91 -19.37 11.93
C GLY A 142 18.10 -20.81 12.43
N SER A 143 17.10 -21.66 12.29
CA SER A 143 17.15 -23.06 12.74
C SER A 143 18.11 -23.93 11.92
N PHE A 144 18.30 -23.61 10.64
CA PHE A 144 19.29 -24.30 9.80
C PHE A 144 20.73 -23.92 10.14
N ALA A 145 20.99 -22.67 10.53
CA ALA A 145 22.34 -22.22 10.88
C ALA A 145 22.91 -22.91 12.16
N VAL A 146 22.03 -23.31 13.09
CA VAL A 146 22.45 -24.03 14.33
C VAL A 146 22.78 -25.49 14.08
N ARG A 147 22.32 -26.10 12.99
CA ARG A 147 22.57 -27.52 12.68
C ARG A 147 23.89 -27.79 11.92
N GLU A 148 24.48 -26.78 11.28
CA GLU A 148 25.73 -26.93 10.54
C GLU A 148 27.02 -26.80 11.41
N ASN A 149 26.88 -26.41 12.67
CA ASN A 149 27.99 -26.24 13.61
C ASN A 149 28.08 -27.36 14.68
N ARG A 150 27.65 -28.59 14.38
CA ARG A 150 27.89 -29.77 15.22
C ARG A 150 28.61 -30.87 14.45
#